data_d96caa3422a994165752b024b2a73da7
#
_entry.id   d96caa3422a994165752b024b2a73da7
#
_cell.length_a   1.000
_cell.length_b   1.000
_cell.length_c   1.000
_cell.angle_alpha   90.00
_cell.angle_beta   90.00
_cell.angle_gamma   90.00
#
_symmetry.space_group_name_H-M   'P 1'
#
loop_
_entity.id
_entity.type
_entity.pdbx_description
1 polymer ?
#
loop_
_entity_poly.entity_id
_entity_poly.type
_entity_poly.pdbx_seq_one_letter_code
_entity_poly.pdbx_strand_id
1 'polypeptide(L)'
;MSRQERAQFIQKSARVLFITEYIVLIEYAEVVLPIIYCLHEVIFFNMPNRAYYPALADMSTADLHSSVTNVQMYSSLEFLSLAMVLTLLKRMLGFSTLRQLAFVLETQAPMIQSKLTTLFFYVMQVPLIHHGADFSFKFTWVHKDKGA
;
A
#
# COMPACT_ATOMS: atom_id res chain seq x y z
N MET A 1 -1.09 27.52 36.16
CA MET A 1 -1.93 26.66 35.32
C MET A 1 -2.92 25.91 36.19
N SER A 2 -4.21 26.17 36.03
CA SER A 2 -5.26 25.46 36.79
C SER A 2 -5.32 24.00 36.37
N ARG A 3 -5.95 23.12 37.17
CA ARG A 3 -6.14 21.71 36.81
C ARG A 3 -6.91 21.56 35.49
N GLN A 4 -7.88 22.42 35.24
CA GLN A 4 -8.68 22.41 34.00
C GLN A 4 -7.85 22.83 32.77
N GLU A 5 -7.04 23.87 32.89
CA GLU A 5 -6.15 24.31 31.79
C GLU A 5 -5.14 23.22 31.42
N ARG A 6 -4.60 22.52 32.42
CA ARG A 6 -3.68 21.40 32.18
C ARG A 6 -4.37 20.25 31.47
N ALA A 7 -5.57 19.87 31.88
CA ALA A 7 -6.35 18.81 31.23
C ALA A 7 -6.68 19.16 29.77
N GLN A 8 -7.11 20.39 29.50
CA GLN A 8 -7.38 20.86 28.15
C GLN A 8 -6.11 20.89 27.28
N PHE A 9 -4.99 21.31 27.84
CA PHE A 9 -3.71 21.30 27.13
C PHE A 9 -3.29 19.88 26.75
N ILE A 10 -3.37 18.92 27.68
CA ILE A 10 -3.05 17.50 27.44
C ILE A 10 -3.98 16.93 26.34
N GLN A 11 -5.29 17.21 26.42
CA GLN A 11 -6.25 16.72 25.43
C GLN A 11 -5.98 17.29 24.03
N LYS A 12 -5.69 18.58 23.93
CA LYS A 12 -5.34 19.22 22.64
C LYS A 12 -4.04 18.64 22.07
N SER A 13 -3.01 18.48 22.91
CA SER A 13 -1.73 17.91 22.49
C SER A 13 -1.87 16.47 22.03
N ALA A 14 -2.64 15.66 22.76
CA ALA A 14 -2.92 14.26 22.37
C ALA A 14 -3.65 14.19 21.02
N ARG A 15 -4.61 15.07 20.79
CA ARG A 15 -5.32 15.14 19.50
C ARG A 15 -4.38 15.51 18.35
N VAL A 16 -3.51 16.50 18.53
CA VAL A 16 -2.52 16.90 17.51
C VAL A 16 -1.57 15.75 17.21
N LEU A 17 -1.06 15.05 18.24
CA LEU A 17 -0.20 13.89 18.09
C LEU A 17 -0.91 12.79 17.29
N PHE A 18 -2.12 12.45 17.66
CA PHE A 18 -2.91 11.42 16.98
C PHE A 18 -3.14 11.74 15.48
N ILE A 19 -3.52 12.98 15.17
CA ILE A 19 -3.72 13.41 13.78
C ILE A 19 -2.40 13.34 13.01
N THR A 20 -1.30 13.76 13.61
CA THR A 20 0.03 13.72 13.00
C THR A 20 0.47 12.28 12.70
N GLU A 21 0.29 11.37 13.66
CA GLU A 21 0.60 9.95 13.48
C GLU A 21 -0.24 9.33 12.36
N TYR A 22 -1.52 9.67 12.32
CA TYR A 22 -2.45 9.16 11.30
C TYR A 22 -2.05 9.62 9.89
N ILE A 23 -1.73 10.91 9.71
CA ILE A 23 -1.28 11.46 8.42
C ILE A 23 0.01 10.77 7.97
N VAL A 24 1.00 10.69 8.85
CA VAL A 24 2.29 10.08 8.51
C VAL A 24 2.15 8.58 8.17
N LEU A 25 1.22 7.88 8.84
CA LEU A 25 0.96 6.48 8.57
C LEU A 25 0.29 6.27 7.20
N ILE A 26 -0.63 7.14 6.80
CA ILE A 26 -1.26 7.12 5.47
C ILE A 26 -0.20 7.34 4.39
N GLU A 27 0.56 8.41 4.47
CA GLU A 27 1.64 8.73 3.53
C GLU A 27 2.66 7.58 3.42
N TYR A 28 3.00 6.95 4.55
CA TYR A 28 3.85 5.77 4.56
C TYR A 28 3.22 4.58 3.80
N ALA A 29 1.93 4.33 4.00
CA ALA A 29 1.22 3.26 3.30
C ALA A 29 1.17 3.50 1.78
N GLU A 30 0.95 4.75 1.36
CA GLU A 30 0.92 5.15 -0.06
C GLU A 30 2.27 4.94 -0.75
N VAL A 31 3.38 5.05 -0.03
CA VAL A 31 4.72 4.71 -0.55
C VAL A 31 4.95 3.20 -0.61
N VAL A 32 4.56 2.47 0.44
CA VAL A 32 4.90 1.04 0.58
C VAL A 32 4.08 0.16 -0.33
N LEU A 33 2.80 0.46 -0.53
CA LEU A 33 1.89 -0.35 -1.33
C LEU A 33 2.31 -0.52 -2.80
N PRO A 34 2.67 0.55 -3.53
CA PRO A 34 3.16 0.41 -4.91
C PRO A 34 4.46 -0.40 -5.00
N ILE A 35 5.34 -0.28 -4.01
CA ILE A 35 6.59 -1.06 -3.95
C ILE A 35 6.28 -2.56 -3.81
N ILE A 36 5.37 -2.92 -2.89
CA ILE A 36 4.92 -4.30 -2.72
C ILE A 36 4.28 -4.83 -3.99
N TYR A 37 3.46 -4.01 -4.67
CA TYR A 37 2.83 -4.36 -5.93
C TYR A 37 3.87 -4.65 -7.02
N CYS A 38 4.87 -3.78 -7.21
CA CYS A 38 5.96 -3.99 -8.16
C CYS A 38 6.74 -5.28 -7.86
N LEU A 39 7.07 -5.51 -6.59
CA LEU A 39 7.77 -6.74 -6.19
C LEU A 39 6.94 -7.98 -6.53
N HIS A 40 5.65 -7.96 -6.24
CA HIS A 40 4.75 -9.05 -6.59
C HIS A 40 4.74 -9.29 -8.11
N GLU A 41 4.52 -8.25 -8.91
CA GLU A 41 4.45 -8.34 -10.37
C GLU A 41 5.73 -8.96 -10.95
N VAL A 42 6.89 -8.48 -10.50
CA VAL A 42 8.20 -9.01 -10.93
C VAL A 42 8.40 -10.47 -10.49
N ILE A 43 8.05 -10.83 -9.26
CA ILE A 43 8.21 -12.20 -8.76
C ILE A 43 7.33 -13.14 -9.57
N PHE A 44 6.05 -12.84 -9.73
CA PHE A 44 5.10 -13.71 -10.43
C PHE A 44 5.40 -13.82 -11.93
N PHE A 45 5.89 -12.75 -12.54
CA PHE A 45 6.34 -12.78 -13.94
C PHE A 45 7.48 -13.78 -14.16
N ASN A 46 8.39 -13.93 -13.20
CA ASN A 46 9.53 -14.85 -13.29
C ASN A 46 9.22 -16.27 -12.78
N MET A 47 8.01 -16.51 -12.25
CA MET A 47 7.61 -17.84 -11.79
C MET A 47 7.25 -18.79 -12.96
N PRO A 48 7.55 -20.11 -12.86
CA PRO A 48 7.21 -21.08 -13.90
C PRO A 48 5.71 -21.24 -14.12
N ASN A 49 4.89 -20.93 -13.13
CA ASN A 49 3.43 -20.98 -13.20
C ASN A 49 2.78 -19.68 -13.71
N ARG A 50 3.57 -18.78 -14.32
CA ARG A 50 3.10 -17.53 -14.93
C ARG A 50 1.92 -17.71 -15.88
N ALA A 51 1.90 -18.82 -16.64
CA ALA A 51 0.85 -19.12 -17.60
C ALA A 51 -0.56 -19.25 -17.00
N TYR A 52 -0.65 -19.52 -15.69
CA TYR A 52 -1.93 -19.60 -14.97
C TYR A 52 -2.47 -18.22 -14.54
N TYR A 53 -1.69 -17.16 -14.71
CA TYR A 53 -2.08 -15.79 -14.38
C TYR A 53 -2.46 -15.02 -15.65
N PRO A 54 -3.76 -14.86 -16.00
CA PRO A 54 -4.18 -14.28 -17.29
C PRO A 54 -3.56 -12.90 -17.55
N ALA A 55 -3.43 -12.08 -16.51
CA ALA A 55 -2.81 -10.76 -16.61
C ALA A 55 -1.32 -10.79 -16.96
N LEU A 56 -0.63 -11.88 -16.61
CA LEU A 56 0.83 -12.04 -16.81
C LEU A 56 1.16 -12.99 -17.94
N ALA A 57 0.22 -13.88 -18.33
CA ALA A 57 0.45 -14.93 -19.33
C ALA A 57 0.91 -14.33 -20.66
N ASP A 58 0.19 -13.31 -21.13
CA ASP A 58 0.43 -12.64 -22.42
C ASP A 58 1.33 -11.41 -22.31
N MET A 59 1.78 -11.06 -21.08
CA MET A 59 2.60 -9.88 -20.83
C MET A 59 4.01 -10.11 -21.38
N SER A 60 4.53 -9.18 -22.18
CA SER A 60 5.91 -9.19 -22.63
C SER A 60 6.85 -8.63 -21.55
N THR A 61 8.16 -8.87 -21.70
CA THR A 61 9.17 -8.24 -20.82
C THR A 61 9.18 -6.71 -20.95
N ALA A 62 8.84 -6.19 -22.12
CA ALA A 62 8.73 -4.75 -22.35
C ALA A 62 7.52 -4.15 -21.61
N ASP A 63 6.38 -4.87 -21.60
CA ASP A 63 5.17 -4.44 -20.90
C ASP A 63 5.38 -4.46 -19.39
N LEU A 64 6.03 -5.50 -18.85
CA LEU A 64 6.40 -5.56 -17.44
C LEU A 64 7.29 -4.37 -17.06
N HIS A 65 8.33 -4.10 -17.86
CA HIS A 65 9.23 -3.00 -17.59
C HIS A 65 8.50 -1.64 -17.62
N SER A 66 7.58 -1.46 -18.56
CA SER A 66 6.75 -0.26 -18.65
C SER A 66 5.81 -0.13 -17.44
N SER A 67 5.12 -1.22 -17.05
CA SER A 67 4.24 -1.26 -15.88
C SER A 67 5.00 -0.90 -14.61
N VAL A 68 6.09 -1.61 -14.33
CA VAL A 68 6.93 -1.36 -13.13
C VAL A 68 7.50 0.06 -13.13
N THR A 69 7.96 0.56 -14.27
CA THR A 69 8.50 1.93 -14.37
C THR A 69 7.45 2.98 -14.07
N ASN A 70 6.24 2.82 -14.61
CA ASN A 70 5.13 3.74 -14.35
C ASN A 70 4.75 3.76 -12.87
N VAL A 71 4.57 2.57 -12.25
CA VAL A 71 4.26 2.48 -10.83
C VAL A 71 5.38 3.05 -9.97
N GLN A 72 6.64 2.82 -10.34
CA GLN A 72 7.79 3.35 -9.61
C GLN A 72 7.90 4.87 -9.71
N MET A 73 7.52 5.47 -10.84
CA MET A 73 7.41 6.93 -10.97
C MET A 73 6.40 7.50 -9.97
N TYR A 74 5.19 6.93 -9.90
CA TYR A 74 4.18 7.35 -8.92
C TYR A 74 4.68 7.15 -7.48
N SER A 75 5.24 6.00 -7.17
CA SER A 75 5.83 5.72 -5.84
C SER A 75 6.94 6.72 -5.46
N SER A 76 7.69 7.22 -6.44
CA SER A 76 8.71 8.26 -6.20
C SER A 76 8.08 9.60 -5.82
N LEU A 77 6.95 9.96 -6.43
CA LEU A 77 6.20 11.17 -6.07
C LEU A 77 5.61 11.07 -4.66
N GLU A 78 5.04 9.91 -4.31
CA GLU A 78 4.53 9.64 -2.95
C GLU A 78 5.67 9.70 -1.91
N PHE A 79 6.84 9.15 -2.25
CA PHE A 79 8.00 9.27 -1.38
C PHE A 79 8.44 10.74 -1.16
N LEU A 80 8.37 11.58 -2.19
CA LEU A 80 8.63 13.01 -2.07
C LEU A 80 7.56 13.71 -1.20
N SER A 81 6.29 13.34 -1.35
CA SER A 81 5.19 13.82 -0.50
C SER A 81 5.45 13.48 0.96
N LEU A 82 5.74 12.22 1.26
CA LEU A 82 6.10 11.77 2.61
C LEU A 82 7.29 12.56 3.18
N ALA A 83 8.35 12.73 2.40
CA ALA A 83 9.55 13.49 2.82
C ALA A 83 9.20 14.96 3.13
N MET A 84 8.33 15.57 2.32
CA MET A 84 7.84 16.93 2.52
C MET A 84 7.00 17.02 3.80
N VAL A 85 6.04 16.12 3.99
CA VAL A 85 5.19 16.06 5.20
C VAL A 85 6.04 15.88 6.45
N LEU A 86 6.99 14.95 6.47
CA LEU A 86 7.90 14.73 7.59
C LEU A 86 8.72 15.99 7.91
N THR A 87 9.19 16.70 6.88
CA THR A 87 9.97 17.93 7.04
C THR A 87 9.11 19.07 7.59
N LEU A 88 7.90 19.25 7.08
CA LEU A 88 6.96 20.24 7.54
C LEU A 88 6.55 20.00 9.00
N LEU A 89 6.18 18.77 9.33
CA LEU A 89 5.80 18.40 10.70
C LEU A 89 6.96 18.57 11.68
N LYS A 90 8.18 18.20 11.28
CA LYS A 90 9.37 18.46 12.09
C LYS A 90 9.58 19.94 12.36
N ARG A 91 9.36 20.80 11.36
CA ARG A 91 9.50 22.26 11.53
C ARG A 91 8.38 22.85 12.39
N MET A 92 7.15 22.37 12.23
CA MET A 92 5.98 22.89 12.95
C MET A 92 5.92 22.40 14.40
N LEU A 93 6.23 21.15 14.65
CA LEU A 93 6.07 20.51 15.96
C LEU A 93 7.35 20.48 16.78
N GLY A 94 8.52 20.74 16.15
CA GLY A 94 9.80 20.77 16.84
C GLY A 94 10.36 19.40 17.29
N PHE A 95 9.66 18.31 16.99
CA PHE A 95 10.12 16.94 17.28
C PHE A 95 10.22 16.08 16.03
N SER A 96 11.00 14.99 16.11
CA SER A 96 11.22 14.10 14.98
C SER A 96 10.03 13.17 14.76
N THR A 97 9.18 13.51 13.77
CA THR A 97 8.05 12.66 13.33
C THR A 97 8.50 11.29 12.82
N LEU A 98 9.73 11.20 12.31
CA LEU A 98 10.32 9.93 11.86
C LEU A 98 10.58 8.97 13.03
N ARG A 99 11.00 9.50 14.20
CA ARG A 99 11.12 8.69 15.44
C ARG A 99 9.76 8.25 15.95
N GLN A 100 8.74 9.09 15.80
CA GLN A 100 7.38 8.77 16.18
C GLN A 100 6.80 7.68 15.27
N LEU A 101 6.99 7.79 13.96
CA LEU A 101 6.62 6.73 13.01
C LEU A 101 7.32 5.41 13.35
N ALA A 102 8.62 5.43 13.59
CA ALA A 102 9.38 4.24 13.99
C ALA A 102 8.85 3.64 15.29
N PHE A 103 8.52 4.46 16.29
CA PHE A 103 7.93 4.00 17.55
C PHE A 103 6.54 3.35 17.34
N VAL A 104 5.68 3.95 16.52
CA VAL A 104 4.36 3.39 16.19
C VAL A 104 4.51 2.07 15.44
N LEU A 105 5.39 2.01 14.44
CA LEU A 105 5.66 0.79 13.68
C LEU A 105 6.22 -0.32 14.58
N GLU A 106 7.08 -0.01 15.52
CA GLU A 106 7.65 -0.97 16.47
C GLU A 106 6.62 -1.43 17.51
N THR A 107 5.90 -0.49 18.11
CA THR A 107 4.96 -0.78 19.20
C THR A 107 3.70 -1.47 18.71
N GLN A 108 3.24 -1.15 17.49
CA GLN A 108 2.04 -1.69 16.89
C GLN A 108 2.33 -2.61 15.69
N ALA A 109 3.55 -3.12 15.60
CA ALA A 109 3.98 -3.99 14.50
C ALA A 109 2.99 -5.12 14.18
N PRO A 110 2.44 -5.89 15.14
CA PRO A 110 1.50 -6.97 14.82
C PRO A 110 0.21 -6.45 14.18
N MET A 111 -0.30 -5.30 14.64
CA MET A 111 -1.52 -4.71 14.07
C MET A 111 -1.27 -4.15 12.68
N ILE A 112 -0.16 -3.44 12.47
CA ILE A 112 0.23 -2.89 11.18
C ILE A 112 0.49 -4.02 10.19
N GLN A 113 1.23 -5.05 10.59
CA GLN A 113 1.48 -6.23 9.77
C GLN A 113 0.17 -6.91 9.36
N SER A 114 -0.78 -7.10 10.28
CA SER A 114 -2.09 -7.67 9.98
C SER A 114 -2.86 -6.82 8.97
N LYS A 115 -2.86 -5.50 9.12
CA LYS A 115 -3.53 -4.57 8.20
C LYS A 115 -2.86 -4.55 6.82
N LEU A 116 -1.55 -4.50 6.76
CA LEU A 116 -0.80 -4.57 5.49
C LEU A 116 -1.01 -5.91 4.79
N THR A 117 -1.01 -7.01 5.54
CA THR A 117 -1.29 -8.35 5.00
C THR A 117 -2.71 -8.42 4.44
N THR A 118 -3.71 -7.90 5.18
CA THR A 118 -5.10 -7.84 4.70
C THR A 118 -5.21 -7.01 3.43
N LEU A 119 -4.55 -5.86 3.39
CA LEU A 119 -4.55 -4.97 2.23
C LEU A 119 -3.83 -5.61 1.03
N PHE A 120 -2.71 -6.31 1.28
CA PHE A 120 -2.02 -7.10 0.27
C PHE A 120 -2.96 -8.17 -0.33
N PHE A 121 -3.64 -8.95 0.49
CA PHE A 121 -4.63 -9.92 0.01
C PHE A 121 -5.76 -9.27 -0.77
N TYR A 122 -6.24 -8.11 -0.32
CA TYR A 122 -7.28 -7.36 -1.04
C TYR A 122 -6.83 -6.91 -2.43
N VAL A 123 -5.63 -6.34 -2.53
CA VAL A 123 -5.04 -5.93 -3.82
C VAL A 123 -4.79 -7.15 -4.72
N MET A 124 -4.38 -8.29 -4.13
CA MET A 124 -4.16 -9.54 -4.84
C MET A 124 -5.43 -10.28 -5.23
N GLN A 125 -6.55 -10.01 -4.59
CA GLN A 125 -7.84 -10.63 -4.96
C GLN A 125 -8.27 -10.28 -6.39
N VAL A 126 -7.91 -9.11 -6.90
CA VAL A 126 -8.25 -8.71 -8.27
C VAL A 126 -7.67 -9.68 -9.30
N PRO A 127 -6.39 -10.09 -9.24
CA PRO A 127 -5.86 -11.17 -10.06
C PRO A 127 -6.40 -12.56 -9.70
N LEU A 128 -6.65 -12.86 -8.41
CA LEU A 128 -7.16 -14.14 -7.94
C LEU A 128 -8.61 -14.41 -8.35
N ILE A 129 -9.43 -13.38 -8.53
CA ILE A 129 -10.78 -13.49 -9.08
C ILE A 129 -10.73 -14.13 -10.48
N HIS A 130 -9.67 -13.92 -11.22
CA HIS A 130 -9.46 -14.54 -12.53
C HIS A 130 -8.91 -15.98 -12.46
N HIS A 131 -8.60 -16.49 -11.29
CA HIS A 131 -7.96 -17.81 -11.09
C HIS A 131 -8.90 -19.00 -10.91
N GLY A 132 -10.17 -18.88 -11.10
CA GLY A 132 -11.09 -20.02 -11.00
C GLY A 132 -12.48 -19.66 -10.50
N ALA A 133 -12.65 -18.48 -9.98
CA ALA A 133 -13.97 -17.91 -9.68
C ALA A 133 -14.15 -16.66 -10.53
N ASP A 134 -14.44 -16.83 -11.80
CA ASP A 134 -14.86 -15.75 -12.66
C ASP A 134 -16.24 -15.27 -12.22
N PHE A 135 -16.27 -14.29 -11.34
CA PHE A 135 -17.50 -13.65 -10.89
C PHE A 135 -18.14 -12.77 -11.98
N SER A 136 -17.53 -12.64 -13.16
CA SER A 136 -18.19 -12.03 -14.32
C SER A 136 -19.30 -12.90 -14.89
N PHE A 137 -19.38 -14.17 -14.45
CA PHE A 137 -20.33 -15.19 -14.93
C PHE A 137 -20.32 -15.39 -16.46
N LYS A 138 -19.27 -14.95 -17.14
CA LYS A 138 -19.15 -15.08 -18.59
C LYS A 138 -18.80 -16.50 -19.04
N PHE A 139 -18.30 -17.35 -18.16
CA PHE A 139 -17.99 -18.78 -18.39
C PHE A 139 -17.46 -19.05 -19.80
N THR A 140 -16.38 -18.39 -20.18
CA THR A 140 -15.83 -18.43 -21.55
C THR A 140 -15.52 -19.85 -22.03
N TRP A 141 -15.23 -20.78 -21.10
CA TRP A 141 -15.02 -22.20 -21.42
C TRP A 141 -16.30 -22.92 -21.85
N VAL A 142 -17.48 -22.47 -21.41
CA VAL A 142 -18.78 -23.06 -21.78
C VAL A 142 -19.16 -22.67 -23.21
N HIS A 143 -18.62 -21.57 -23.72
CA HIS A 143 -18.94 -21.04 -25.02
C HIS A 143 -17.95 -21.42 -26.14
N LYS A 144 -16.80 -22.05 -25.78
CA LYS A 144 -15.80 -22.48 -26.77
C LYS A 144 -16.22 -23.69 -27.60
N ASP A 145 -17.18 -24.50 -27.15
CA ASP A 145 -17.61 -25.74 -27.85
C ASP A 145 -18.74 -25.57 -28.85
N LYS A 146 -19.14 -24.35 -29.22
CA LYS A 146 -20.21 -24.14 -30.24
C LYS A 146 -19.67 -23.69 -31.60
N GLY A 147 -18.40 -23.90 -31.86
CA GLY A 147 -17.74 -23.49 -33.12
C GLY A 147 -16.85 -24.59 -33.73
N ALA A 148 -17.30 -25.86 -33.74
CA ALA A 148 -16.73 -26.93 -34.55
C ALA A 148 -17.82 -27.54 -35.44
#